data_d89826c1c51565e59e91e05c208339a6
#
_entry.id   d89826c1c51565e59e91e05c208339a6
#
_cell.length_a   1.000
_cell.length_b   1.000
_cell.length_c   1.000
_cell.angle_alpha   90.00
_cell.angle_beta   90.00
_cell.angle_gamma   90.00
#
_symmetry.space_group_name_H-M   'P 1'
#
loop_
_entity.id
_entity.type
_entity.pdbx_description
1 polymer ?
#
loop_
_entity_poly.entity_id
_entity_poly.type
_entity_poly.pdbx_seq_one_letter_code
_entity_poly.pdbx_strand_id
1 'polypeptide(L)'
;MMNFQFSILEFLIGAWTYDREFDNGNSGIGTVNFIKNKLYGLEYSELGTLKLVDGTVLTAKRKYYFKANEKNLEIYFFETPKILFQAIELKIKEENIIGNATHHCGDDFYDSEYVFKANGSFQIKHKVIGPKKNYVSKTNYQKVSS
;
A
#
# COMPACT_ATOMS: atom_id res chain seq x y z
N MET A 1 18.07 20.61 3.00
CA MET A 1 17.56 19.37 3.64
C MET A 1 16.25 18.98 3.00
N MET A 2 16.12 17.72 2.61
CA MET A 2 14.93 17.25 1.96
C MET A 2 13.81 17.00 2.98
N ASN A 3 12.60 17.47 2.67
CA ASN A 3 11.42 17.21 3.47
C ASN A 3 10.98 15.76 3.22
N PHE A 4 10.79 14.99 4.29
CA PHE A 4 10.38 13.58 4.22
C PHE A 4 9.05 13.42 3.48
N GLN A 5 8.09 14.30 3.77
CA GLN A 5 6.77 14.34 3.15
C GLN A 5 6.88 14.47 1.63
N PHE A 6 7.67 15.44 1.18
CA PHE A 6 7.87 15.68 -0.25
C PHE A 6 8.50 14.47 -0.93
N SER A 7 9.51 13.89 -0.28
CA SER A 7 10.25 12.75 -0.81
C SER A 7 9.33 11.55 -1.11
N ILE A 8 8.46 11.19 -0.19
CA ILE A 8 7.56 10.03 -0.35
C ILE A 8 6.49 10.31 -1.42
N LEU A 9 5.86 11.47 -1.41
CA LEU A 9 4.83 11.77 -2.40
C LEU A 9 5.42 11.83 -3.82
N GLU A 10 6.59 12.42 -3.98
CA GLU A 10 7.28 12.44 -5.29
C GLU A 10 7.67 11.03 -5.75
N PHE A 11 8.08 10.18 -4.82
CA PHE A 11 8.42 8.80 -5.10
C PHE A 11 7.20 8.03 -5.66
N LEU A 12 6.02 8.27 -5.09
CA LEU A 12 4.81 7.50 -5.38
C LEU A 12 4.05 7.95 -6.63
N ILE A 13 4.08 9.24 -6.97
CA ILE A 13 3.31 9.77 -8.10
C ILE A 13 3.60 9.00 -9.38
N GLY A 14 2.54 8.57 -10.07
CA GLY A 14 2.64 7.94 -11.38
C GLY A 14 2.02 6.56 -11.43
N ALA A 15 2.42 5.81 -12.45
CA ALA A 15 1.87 4.49 -12.76
C ALA A 15 2.81 3.37 -12.30
N TRP A 16 2.22 2.32 -11.78
CA TRP A 16 2.92 1.16 -11.22
C TRP A 16 2.27 -0.13 -11.70
N THR A 17 3.05 -1.18 -11.79
CA THR A 17 2.52 -2.55 -11.84
C THR A 17 2.71 -3.18 -10.46
N TYR A 18 1.89 -4.15 -10.12
CA TYR A 18 2.05 -4.88 -8.87
C TYR A 18 1.86 -6.38 -9.07
N ASP A 19 2.52 -7.14 -8.21
CA ASP A 19 2.20 -8.54 -7.97
C ASP A 19 1.98 -8.74 -6.47
N ARG A 20 1.00 -9.56 -6.14
CA ARG A 20 0.61 -9.82 -4.76
C ARG A 20 0.55 -11.31 -4.51
N GLU A 21 1.18 -11.74 -3.45
CA GLU A 21 1.16 -13.14 -3.03
C GLU A 21 0.50 -13.24 -1.66
N PHE A 22 -0.31 -14.29 -1.49
CA PHE A 22 -0.91 -14.62 -0.20
C PHE A 22 -0.37 -15.96 0.25
N ASP A 23 -0.16 -16.14 1.55
CA ASP A 23 0.37 -17.38 2.11
C ASP A 23 -0.58 -18.57 1.97
N ASN A 24 -1.86 -18.32 1.63
CA ASN A 24 -2.83 -19.38 1.33
C ASN A 24 -2.80 -19.85 -0.14
N GLY A 25 -1.88 -19.30 -0.96
CA GLY A 25 -1.74 -19.66 -2.36
C GLY A 25 -2.50 -18.78 -3.35
N ASN A 26 -3.36 -17.87 -2.87
CA ASN A 26 -3.97 -16.89 -3.76
C ASN A 26 -2.91 -15.92 -4.27
N SER A 27 -3.14 -15.32 -5.44
CA SER A 27 -2.21 -14.35 -6.02
C SER A 27 -2.97 -13.25 -6.75
N GLY A 28 -2.33 -12.09 -6.90
CA GLY A 28 -2.92 -10.96 -7.60
C GLY A 28 -1.89 -10.26 -8.48
N ILE A 29 -2.35 -9.69 -9.59
CA ILE A 29 -1.54 -8.84 -10.47
C ILE A 29 -2.40 -7.70 -10.98
N GLY A 30 -1.77 -6.58 -11.28
CA GLY A 30 -2.48 -5.46 -11.86
C GLY A 30 -1.66 -4.19 -11.93
N THR A 31 -2.35 -3.08 -11.96
CA THR A 31 -1.78 -1.74 -12.06
C THR A 31 -2.28 -0.85 -10.94
N VAL A 32 -1.48 0.14 -10.61
CA VAL A 32 -1.82 1.18 -9.63
C VAL A 32 -1.44 2.53 -10.21
N ASN A 33 -2.29 3.52 -10.01
CA ASN A 33 -1.98 4.91 -10.30
C ASN A 33 -2.05 5.71 -9.00
N PHE A 34 -1.03 6.54 -8.78
CA PHE A 34 -1.04 7.57 -7.75
C PHE A 34 -1.19 8.92 -8.43
N ILE A 35 -2.30 9.58 -8.18
CA ILE A 35 -2.66 10.84 -8.83
C ILE A 35 -2.85 11.91 -7.76
N LYS A 36 -2.32 13.11 -8.01
CA LYS A 36 -2.47 14.24 -7.09
C LYS A 36 -3.93 14.60 -6.90
N ASN A 37 -4.31 14.78 -5.63
CA ASN A 37 -5.63 15.27 -5.23
C ASN A 37 -5.43 16.50 -4.35
N LYS A 38 -6.05 17.61 -4.70
CA LYS A 38 -5.84 18.90 -3.99
C LYS A 38 -6.28 18.85 -2.52
N LEU A 39 -7.27 18.01 -2.20
CA LEU A 39 -7.84 17.97 -0.86
C LEU A 39 -7.21 16.89 0.01
N TYR A 40 -6.84 15.74 -0.59
CA TYR A 40 -6.51 14.53 0.18
C TYR A 40 -5.12 13.96 -0.09
N GLY A 41 -4.23 14.69 -0.77
CA GLY A 41 -2.87 14.24 -1.07
C GLY A 41 -2.78 13.46 -2.37
N LEU A 42 -2.51 12.16 -2.32
CA LEU A 42 -2.50 11.29 -3.49
C LEU A 42 -3.68 10.34 -3.46
N GLU A 43 -4.32 10.17 -4.59
CA GLU A 43 -5.32 9.13 -4.78
C GLU A 43 -4.65 7.87 -5.30
N TYR A 44 -4.75 6.78 -4.54
CA TYR A 44 -4.30 5.45 -4.92
C TYR A 44 -5.45 4.72 -5.60
N SER A 45 -5.25 4.29 -6.84
CA SER A 45 -6.26 3.56 -7.60
C SER A 45 -5.66 2.28 -8.16
N GLU A 46 -6.15 1.15 -7.67
CA GLU A 46 -5.68 -0.18 -8.04
C GLU A 46 -6.73 -0.89 -8.89
N LEU A 47 -6.28 -1.51 -9.98
CA LEU A 47 -7.12 -2.36 -10.83
C LEU A 47 -6.32 -3.58 -11.23
N GLY A 48 -6.85 -4.75 -10.95
CA GLY A 48 -6.17 -6.00 -11.27
C GLY A 48 -7.08 -7.21 -11.19
N THR A 49 -6.44 -8.36 -11.06
CA THR A 49 -7.12 -9.64 -10.90
C THR A 49 -6.59 -10.37 -9.67
N LEU A 50 -7.47 -11.11 -9.02
CA LEU A 50 -7.14 -12.00 -7.92
C LEU A 50 -7.41 -13.44 -8.39
N LYS A 51 -6.37 -14.27 -8.36
CA LYS A 51 -6.49 -15.68 -8.72
C LYS A 51 -6.52 -16.49 -7.43
N LEU A 52 -7.61 -17.22 -7.22
CA LEU A 52 -7.76 -18.11 -6.07
C LEU A 52 -7.06 -19.45 -6.33
N VAL A 53 -6.78 -20.18 -5.26
CA VAL A 53 -6.10 -21.50 -5.36
C VAL A 53 -6.85 -22.49 -6.24
N ASP A 54 -8.18 -22.40 -6.30
CA ASP A 54 -9.02 -23.27 -7.13
C ASP A 54 -9.02 -22.86 -8.61
N GLY A 55 -8.31 -21.79 -8.98
CA GLY A 55 -8.24 -21.28 -10.35
C GLY A 55 -9.26 -20.19 -10.68
N THR A 56 -10.18 -19.88 -9.79
CA THR A 56 -11.15 -18.79 -9.99
C THR A 56 -10.41 -17.46 -10.10
N VAL A 57 -10.79 -16.63 -11.07
CA VAL A 57 -10.20 -15.30 -11.27
C VAL A 57 -11.28 -14.25 -11.01
N LEU A 58 -10.98 -13.33 -10.11
CA LEU A 58 -11.87 -12.24 -9.71
C LEU A 58 -11.24 -10.90 -10.09
N THR A 59 -12.07 -9.91 -10.42
CA THR A 59 -11.61 -8.54 -10.58
C THR A 59 -11.35 -7.94 -9.21
N ALA A 60 -10.20 -7.28 -9.06
CA ALA A 60 -9.81 -6.62 -7.82
C ALA A 60 -9.66 -5.12 -8.06
N LYS A 61 -10.35 -4.34 -7.25
CA LYS A 61 -10.28 -2.88 -7.26
C LYS A 61 -10.12 -2.38 -5.84
N ARG A 62 -9.20 -1.40 -5.65
CA ARG A 62 -9.01 -0.75 -4.35
C ARG A 62 -8.69 0.70 -4.58
N LYS A 63 -9.22 1.57 -3.71
CA LYS A 63 -8.91 2.99 -3.71
C LYS A 63 -8.65 3.48 -2.30
N TYR A 64 -7.65 4.34 -2.17
CA TYR A 64 -7.29 4.99 -0.90
C TYR A 64 -6.78 6.40 -1.18
N TYR A 65 -6.68 7.21 -0.13
CA TYR A 65 -5.92 8.45 -0.16
C TYR A 65 -4.66 8.28 0.67
N PHE A 66 -3.53 8.73 0.11
CA PHE A 66 -2.23 8.71 0.77
C PHE A 66 -1.83 10.15 1.07
N LYS A 67 -1.55 10.44 2.32
CA LYS A 67 -1.03 11.74 2.77
C LYS A 67 0.30 11.54 3.45
N ALA A 68 1.19 12.52 3.33
CA ALA A 68 2.43 12.51 4.07
C ALA A 68 2.44 13.73 5.00
N ASN A 69 2.92 13.52 6.23
CA ASN A 69 3.01 14.54 7.26
C ASN A 69 4.30 14.34 8.02
N GLU A 70 5.28 15.21 7.78
CA GLU A 70 6.63 15.12 8.35
C GLU A 70 7.26 13.75 8.13
N LYS A 71 7.27 12.89 9.16
CA LYS A 71 7.85 11.54 9.11
C LYS A 71 6.80 10.45 8.91
N ASN A 72 5.53 10.83 8.77
CA ASN A 72 4.44 9.89 8.70
C ASN A 72 3.84 9.81 7.31
N LEU A 73 3.52 8.59 6.91
CA LEU A 73 2.64 8.33 5.77
C LEU A 73 1.29 7.90 6.34
N GLU A 74 0.22 8.57 5.91
CA GLU A 74 -1.13 8.27 6.38
C GLU A 74 -1.98 7.80 5.22
N ILE A 75 -2.69 6.69 5.41
CA ILE A 75 -3.58 6.11 4.40
C ILE A 75 -5.00 6.19 4.92
N TYR A 76 -5.88 6.79 4.12
CA TYR A 76 -7.29 7.01 4.45
C TYR A 76 -8.17 6.23 3.50
N PHE A 77 -9.34 5.81 3.98
CA PHE A 77 -10.32 5.15 3.14
C PHE A 77 -10.87 6.12 2.10
N PHE A 78 -11.01 5.66 0.86
CA PHE A 78 -11.48 6.49 -0.25
C PHE A 78 -12.93 6.94 -0.06
N GLU A 79 -13.81 6.01 0.34
CA GLU A 79 -15.24 6.29 0.51
C GLU A 79 -15.55 7.11 1.76
N THR A 80 -14.66 7.06 2.74
CA THR A 80 -14.76 7.82 3.99
C THR A 80 -13.42 8.47 4.28
N PRO A 81 -13.06 9.55 3.55
CA PRO A 81 -11.69 10.08 3.56
C PRO A 81 -11.25 10.71 4.88
N LYS A 82 -12.16 10.87 5.83
CA LYS A 82 -11.82 11.30 7.19
C LYS A 82 -11.44 10.14 8.10
N ILE A 83 -11.63 8.90 7.66
CA ILE A 83 -11.31 7.71 8.45
C ILE A 83 -9.95 7.19 8.06
N LEU A 84 -9.05 7.20 9.02
CA LEU A 84 -7.68 6.70 8.87
C LEU A 84 -7.70 5.18 8.82
N PHE A 85 -7.05 4.62 7.79
CA PHE A 85 -6.77 3.19 7.73
C PHE A 85 -5.47 2.87 8.48
N GLN A 86 -4.38 3.54 8.11
CA GLN A 86 -3.07 3.32 8.75
C GLN A 86 -2.26 4.62 8.82
N ALA A 87 -1.52 4.78 9.92
CA ALA A 87 -0.49 5.80 10.04
C ALA A 87 0.85 5.09 10.21
N ILE A 88 1.78 5.37 9.31
CA ILE A 88 3.07 4.69 9.24
C ILE A 88 4.17 5.70 9.54
N GLU A 89 4.92 5.48 10.63
CA GLU A 89 6.11 6.27 10.90
C GLU A 89 7.25 5.75 10.04
N LEU A 90 7.84 6.62 9.23
CA LEU A 90 8.89 6.29 8.28
C LEU A 90 10.28 6.54 8.88
N LYS A 91 11.19 5.62 8.63
CA LYS A 91 12.58 5.69 9.05
C LYS A 91 13.49 5.31 7.90
N ILE A 92 14.67 5.90 7.86
CA ILE A 92 15.70 5.51 6.91
C ILE A 92 16.50 4.38 7.51
N LYS A 93 16.61 3.27 6.79
CA LYS A 93 17.43 2.13 7.17
C LYS A 93 18.27 1.71 5.98
N GLU A 94 19.60 1.89 6.11
CA GLU A 94 20.51 1.70 5.01
C GLU A 94 20.15 2.68 3.88
N GLU A 95 19.81 2.18 2.70
CA GLU A 95 19.41 3.04 1.58
C GLU A 95 17.89 3.08 1.36
N ASN A 96 17.14 2.37 2.21
CA ASN A 96 15.70 2.24 2.08
C ASN A 96 14.97 3.10 3.10
N ILE A 97 13.72 3.41 2.80
CA ILE A 97 12.80 4.03 3.75
C ILE A 97 11.82 2.94 4.17
N ILE A 98 11.72 2.70 5.46
CA ILE A 98 10.86 1.64 6.01
C ILE A 98 9.87 2.21 7.01
N GLY A 99 8.77 1.51 7.19
CA GLY A 99 7.80 1.86 8.22
C GLY A 99 6.92 0.68 8.58
N ASN A 100 6.42 0.70 9.82
CA ASN A 100 5.51 -0.31 10.33
C ASN A 100 4.25 0.37 10.83
N ALA A 101 3.13 -0.34 10.72
CA ALA A 101 1.85 0.14 11.26
C ALA A 101 1.04 -1.03 11.77
N THR A 102 0.27 -0.78 12.81
CA THR A 102 -0.74 -1.71 13.30
C THR A 102 -2.09 -1.01 13.26
N HIS A 103 -3.14 -1.77 12.98
CA HIS A 103 -4.47 -1.18 12.87
C HIS A 103 -5.55 -2.22 13.19
N HIS A 104 -6.55 -1.78 13.95
CA HIS A 104 -7.77 -2.56 14.18
C HIS A 104 -8.85 -2.06 13.22
N CYS A 105 -9.45 -2.97 12.46
CA CYS A 105 -10.57 -2.69 11.57
C CYS A 105 -11.70 -3.64 11.95
N GLY A 106 -12.62 -3.18 12.81
CA GLY A 106 -13.61 -4.06 13.40
C GLY A 106 -12.94 -5.12 14.28
N ASP A 107 -13.21 -6.39 13.97
CA ASP A 107 -12.60 -7.53 14.69
C ASP A 107 -11.27 -7.99 14.06
N ASP A 108 -10.82 -7.33 12.99
CA ASP A 108 -9.60 -7.69 12.29
C ASP A 108 -8.44 -6.84 12.79
N PHE A 109 -7.28 -7.47 12.92
CA PHE A 109 -6.02 -6.80 13.28
C PHE A 109 -5.06 -6.87 12.10
N TYR A 110 -4.54 -5.70 11.72
CA TYR A 110 -3.55 -5.58 10.64
C TYR A 110 -2.20 -5.20 11.24
N ASP A 111 -1.17 -5.98 10.90
CA ASP A 111 0.23 -5.67 11.20
C ASP A 111 0.94 -5.54 9.86
N SER A 112 1.44 -4.33 9.55
CA SER A 112 1.87 -3.99 8.20
C SER A 112 3.29 -3.44 8.19
N GLU A 113 4.02 -3.78 7.13
CA GLU A 113 5.38 -3.30 6.89
C GLU A 113 5.46 -2.69 5.49
N TYR A 114 6.04 -1.50 5.40
CA TYR A 114 6.24 -0.75 4.17
C TYR A 114 7.73 -0.58 3.92
N VAL A 115 8.19 -0.90 2.72
CA VAL A 115 9.61 -0.75 2.34
C VAL A 115 9.68 -0.02 1.01
N PHE A 116 10.22 1.20 1.02
CA PHE A 116 10.47 1.99 -0.18
C PHE A 116 11.95 1.88 -0.50
N LYS A 117 12.27 1.20 -1.60
CA LYS A 117 13.64 0.80 -1.92
C LYS A 117 14.37 1.86 -2.72
N ALA A 118 15.69 1.93 -2.53
CA ALA A 118 16.56 2.85 -3.27
C ALA A 118 16.49 2.65 -4.79
N ASN A 119 16.16 1.44 -5.25
CA ASN A 119 16.03 1.14 -6.67
C ASN A 119 14.75 1.66 -7.32
N GLY A 120 13.89 2.35 -6.56
CA GLY A 120 12.65 2.95 -7.06
C GLY A 120 11.42 2.05 -6.97
N SER A 121 11.55 0.83 -6.47
CA SER A 121 10.41 -0.06 -6.22
C SER A 121 9.96 0.02 -4.77
N PHE A 122 8.78 -0.51 -4.45
CA PHE A 122 8.37 -0.62 -3.05
C PHE A 122 7.53 -1.87 -2.80
N GLN A 123 7.40 -2.20 -1.52
CA GLN A 123 6.73 -3.41 -1.07
C GLN A 123 5.86 -3.10 0.14
N ILE A 124 4.68 -3.70 0.19
CA ILE A 124 3.81 -3.65 1.34
C ILE A 124 3.47 -5.07 1.76
N LYS A 125 3.68 -5.36 3.04
CA LYS A 125 3.34 -6.65 3.63
C LYS A 125 2.28 -6.43 4.71
N HIS A 126 1.17 -7.17 4.62
CA HIS A 126 0.12 -7.16 5.63
C HIS A 126 -0.01 -8.54 6.25
N LYS A 127 0.03 -8.59 7.59
CA LYS A 127 -0.40 -9.77 8.34
C LYS A 127 -1.76 -9.45 8.93
N VAL A 128 -2.77 -10.21 8.54
CA VAL A 128 -4.16 -9.96 8.95
C VAL A 128 -4.66 -11.11 9.79
N ILE A 129 -5.14 -10.80 11.00
CA ILE A 129 -5.68 -11.77 11.94
C ILE A 129 -7.07 -11.31 12.36
N GLY A 130 -8.06 -12.19 12.23
CA GLY A 130 -9.43 -11.91 12.64
C GLY A 130 -10.23 -13.20 12.73
N PRO A 131 -11.51 -13.11 13.14
CA PRO A 131 -12.36 -14.31 13.28
C PRO A 131 -12.52 -15.10 11.99
N LYS A 132 -12.50 -14.42 10.83
CA LYS A 132 -12.68 -15.04 9.51
C LYS A 132 -11.48 -14.82 8.58
N LYS A 133 -10.44 -14.14 9.06
CA LYS A 133 -9.26 -13.81 8.25
C LYS A 133 -8.01 -14.21 9.02
N ASN A 134 -7.12 -14.92 8.35
CA ASN A 134 -5.81 -15.24 8.89
C ASN A 134 -4.89 -15.49 7.71
N TYR A 135 -4.21 -14.43 7.27
CA TYR A 135 -3.32 -14.53 6.12
C TYR A 135 -2.21 -13.48 6.17
N VAL A 136 -1.17 -13.74 5.40
CA VAL A 136 -0.13 -12.77 5.10
C VAL A 136 -0.19 -12.48 3.60
N SER A 137 -0.24 -11.21 3.23
CA SER A 137 -0.11 -10.78 1.86
C SER A 137 1.17 -9.97 1.69
N LYS A 138 1.81 -10.12 0.54
CA LYS A 138 3.02 -9.40 0.17
C LYS A 138 2.84 -8.86 -1.23
N THR A 139 2.87 -7.54 -1.37
CA THR A 139 2.69 -6.87 -2.66
C THR A 139 3.98 -6.16 -3.04
N ASN A 140 4.47 -6.47 -4.24
CA ASN A 140 5.63 -5.80 -4.82
C ASN A 140 5.16 -4.85 -5.91
N TYR A 141 5.67 -3.63 -5.91
CA TYR A 141 5.30 -2.58 -6.85
C TYR A 141 6.52 -2.17 -7.67
N GLN A 142 6.36 -2.10 -9.00
CA GLN A 142 7.39 -1.66 -9.93
C GLN A 142 6.89 -0.45 -10.70
N LYS A 143 7.72 0.60 -10.78
CA LYS A 143 7.38 1.80 -11.54
C LYS A 143 7.29 1.48 -13.02
N VAL A 144 6.24 1.97 -13.67
CA VAL A 144 6.12 1.85 -15.12
C VAL A 144 7.08 2.87 -15.75
N SER A 145 7.93 2.41 -16.66
CA SER A 145 8.82 3.28 -17.39
C SER A 145 8.02 4.22 -18.29
N SER A 146 8.33 5.50 -18.21
CA SER A 146 7.70 6.51 -19.06
C SER A 146 8.34 6.54 -20.44
#